data_0fbf747c59a26d536ed50a16747ee780
#
_entry.id   0fbf747c59a26d536ed50a16747ee780
#
_cell.length_a   1.000
_cell.length_b   1.000
_cell.length_c   1.000
_cell.angle_alpha   90.00
_cell.angle_beta   90.00
_cell.angle_gamma   90.00
#
_symmetry.space_group_name_H-M   'P 1'
#
loop_
_entity.id
_entity.type
_entity.pdbx_description
1 polymer ?
#
loop_
_entity_poly.entity_id
_entity_poly.type
_entity_poly.pdbx_seq_one_letter_code
_entity_poly.pdbx_strand_id
1 'polypeptide(L)'
;DAVRGNTEAWHSDLKAEYGDGFAIYPSHNLHMLLFAASNDGQGAAAIQAAKHYAAMMDGGSYYQALTLFRFGYFEEILELDNTPEGAIPRGLWDFSKGYASLRTGDEGTARWYLNRVKQGAEGGTGVIRGHPAASILGIVASILEGEILRANGNIREAIDLLEKGVELEDGLVYDEPEPLNFSVRHWLGDALLEAGEDARAAEVYRAELKDHPHNGWSLLGLEHALRAQGKDQEADQVHAEFEVSWARADVYIRSSIF
;
A
#
# COMPACT_ATOMS: atom_id res chain seq x y z
N ASP A 1 -5.60 5.46 17.71
CA ASP A 1 -7.02 5.32 18.05
C ASP A 1 -7.79 4.45 17.05
N ALA A 2 -7.59 4.60 15.73
CA ALA A 2 -8.28 3.81 14.70
C ALA A 2 -8.02 2.29 14.84
N VAL A 3 -6.76 1.86 14.99
CA VAL A 3 -6.43 0.44 15.20
C VAL A 3 -7.15 -0.12 16.41
N ARG A 4 -7.12 0.57 17.55
CA ARG A 4 -7.80 0.11 18.78
C ARG A 4 -9.31 -0.01 18.56
N GLY A 5 -9.95 1.05 18.03
CA GLY A 5 -11.40 1.06 17.83
C GLY A 5 -11.86 -0.05 16.87
N ASN A 6 -11.13 -0.28 15.78
CA ASN A 6 -11.48 -1.34 14.84
C ASN A 6 -11.15 -2.75 15.37
N THR A 7 -10.13 -2.89 16.23
CA THR A 7 -9.88 -4.16 16.95
C THR A 7 -11.02 -4.48 17.91
N GLU A 8 -11.51 -3.50 18.67
CA GLU A 8 -12.66 -3.66 19.58
C GLU A 8 -13.94 -4.00 18.79
N ALA A 9 -14.17 -3.33 17.66
CA ALA A 9 -15.28 -3.63 16.75
C ALA A 9 -15.21 -5.06 16.21
N TRP A 10 -14.05 -5.50 15.73
CA TRP A 10 -13.84 -6.86 15.26
C TRP A 10 -14.09 -7.91 16.34
N HIS A 11 -13.60 -7.67 17.57
CA HIS A 11 -13.90 -8.58 18.70
C HIS A 11 -15.38 -8.61 19.04
N SER A 12 -16.10 -7.52 18.85
CA SER A 12 -17.56 -7.47 19.01
C SER A 12 -18.27 -8.30 17.94
N ASP A 13 -17.82 -8.20 16.68
CA ASP A 13 -18.37 -8.99 15.57
C ASP A 13 -18.17 -10.49 15.79
N LEU A 14 -16.99 -10.91 16.25
CA LEU A 14 -16.74 -12.32 16.60
C LEU A 14 -17.68 -12.83 17.70
N LYS A 15 -17.95 -12.02 18.72
CA LYS A 15 -18.94 -12.41 19.75
C LYS A 15 -20.34 -12.56 19.18
N ALA A 16 -20.72 -11.70 18.25
CA ALA A 16 -22.02 -11.77 17.59
C ALA A 16 -22.20 -13.07 16.77
N GLU A 17 -21.15 -13.59 16.15
CA GLU A 17 -21.15 -14.87 15.44
C GLU A 17 -21.45 -16.05 16.40
N TYR A 18 -21.07 -15.93 17.67
CA TYR A 18 -21.38 -16.92 18.70
C TYR A 18 -22.72 -16.70 19.40
N GLY A 19 -23.57 -15.78 18.88
CA GLY A 19 -24.92 -15.54 19.39
C GLY A 19 -25.04 -14.47 20.49
N ASP A 20 -23.95 -13.79 20.82
CA ASP A 20 -23.88 -12.79 21.90
C ASP A 20 -24.04 -11.35 21.43
N GLY A 21 -24.64 -11.14 20.24
CA GLY A 21 -24.81 -9.78 19.70
C GLY A 21 -25.30 -9.75 18.27
N PHE A 22 -25.05 -8.63 17.58
CA PHE A 22 -25.43 -8.41 16.19
C PHE A 22 -24.27 -7.75 15.43
N ALA A 23 -23.70 -8.46 14.46
CA ALA A 23 -22.67 -7.94 13.58
C ALA A 23 -23.29 -7.31 12.33
N ILE A 24 -23.04 -6.02 12.09
CA ILE A 24 -23.60 -5.30 10.94
C ILE A 24 -22.60 -5.23 9.79
N TYR A 25 -21.31 -4.97 10.08
CA TYR A 25 -20.29 -4.68 9.09
C TYR A 25 -18.93 -5.37 9.35
N PRO A 26 -18.87 -6.68 9.57
CA PRO A 26 -17.63 -7.33 9.98
C PRO A 26 -16.51 -7.22 8.93
N SER A 27 -16.81 -7.32 7.63
CA SER A 27 -15.84 -7.13 6.56
C SER A 27 -15.34 -5.68 6.47
N HIS A 28 -16.20 -4.69 6.71
CA HIS A 28 -15.82 -3.28 6.77
C HIS A 28 -14.86 -3.04 7.94
N ASN A 29 -15.19 -3.53 9.14
CA ASN A 29 -14.35 -3.36 10.34
C ASN A 29 -12.98 -4.00 10.17
N LEU A 30 -12.89 -5.17 9.52
CA LEU A 30 -11.62 -5.81 9.17
C LEU A 30 -10.82 -5.00 8.15
N HIS A 31 -11.49 -4.43 7.13
CA HIS A 31 -10.83 -3.58 6.15
C HIS A 31 -10.30 -2.30 6.79
N MET A 32 -11.10 -1.64 7.64
CA MET A 32 -10.65 -0.49 8.42
C MET A 32 -9.47 -0.83 9.32
N LEU A 33 -9.47 -2.01 9.95
CA LEU A 33 -8.37 -2.46 10.83
C LEU A 33 -7.09 -2.67 10.03
N LEU A 34 -7.14 -3.41 8.91
CA LEU A 34 -5.95 -3.67 8.10
C LEU A 34 -5.38 -2.37 7.52
N PHE A 35 -6.24 -1.43 7.07
CA PHE A 35 -5.82 -0.14 6.56
C PHE A 35 -5.13 0.70 7.64
N ALA A 36 -5.79 0.89 8.78
CA ALA A 36 -5.24 1.68 9.88
C ALA A 36 -3.93 1.08 10.43
N ALA A 37 -3.86 -0.25 10.58
CA ALA A 37 -2.66 -0.93 11.05
C ALA A 37 -1.51 -0.87 10.04
N SER A 38 -1.80 -0.88 8.73
CA SER A 38 -0.80 -0.70 7.67
C SER A 38 -0.15 0.68 7.71
N ASN A 39 -0.93 1.73 8.00
CA ASN A 39 -0.42 3.10 8.13
C ASN A 39 0.30 3.34 9.47
N ASP A 40 -0.06 2.63 10.54
CA ASP A 40 0.52 2.74 11.89
C ASP A 40 1.72 1.78 12.10
N GLY A 41 2.14 1.04 11.06
CA GLY A 41 3.27 0.10 11.11
C GLY A 41 3.05 -1.13 11.97
N GLN A 42 1.80 -1.46 12.32
CA GLN A 42 1.44 -2.64 13.09
C GLN A 42 1.22 -3.84 12.16
N GLY A 43 2.32 -4.39 11.64
CA GLY A 43 2.31 -5.44 10.63
C GLY A 43 1.58 -6.71 11.07
N ALA A 44 1.80 -7.16 12.31
CA ALA A 44 1.12 -8.35 12.83
C ALA A 44 -0.41 -8.18 12.84
N ALA A 45 -0.90 -7.02 13.30
CA ALA A 45 -2.33 -6.73 13.34
C ALA A 45 -2.92 -6.61 11.93
N ALA A 46 -2.24 -5.91 11.01
CA ALA A 46 -2.67 -5.75 9.63
C ALA A 46 -2.75 -7.10 8.90
N ILE A 47 -1.71 -7.93 8.99
CA ILE A 47 -1.66 -9.26 8.35
C ILE A 47 -2.74 -10.18 8.92
N GLN A 48 -2.97 -10.15 10.22
CA GLN A 48 -4.03 -10.96 10.84
C GLN A 48 -5.42 -10.52 10.36
N ALA A 49 -5.69 -9.20 10.32
CA ALA A 49 -6.95 -8.66 9.80
C ALA A 49 -7.16 -9.04 8.32
N ALA A 50 -6.11 -8.96 7.50
CA ALA A 50 -6.16 -9.34 6.09
C ALA A 50 -6.44 -10.84 5.89
N LYS A 51 -5.89 -11.72 6.73
CA LYS A 51 -6.20 -13.16 6.72
C LYS A 51 -7.66 -13.44 7.06
N HIS A 52 -8.20 -12.76 8.08
CA HIS A 52 -9.61 -12.88 8.43
C HIS A 52 -10.52 -12.35 7.32
N TYR A 53 -10.15 -11.22 6.70
CA TYR A 53 -10.89 -10.68 5.56
C TYR A 53 -10.90 -11.67 4.39
N ALA A 54 -9.75 -12.27 4.06
CA ALA A 54 -9.64 -13.27 3.00
C ALA A 54 -10.46 -14.55 3.28
N ALA A 55 -10.59 -14.94 4.54
CA ALA A 55 -11.41 -16.08 4.93
C ALA A 55 -12.92 -15.79 4.91
N MET A 56 -13.31 -14.53 5.11
CA MET A 56 -14.71 -14.10 5.19
C MET A 56 -15.29 -13.72 3.82
N MET A 57 -14.48 -13.13 2.94
CA MET A 57 -14.93 -12.56 1.68
C MET A 57 -14.45 -13.38 0.49
N ASP A 58 -15.40 -13.86 -0.31
CA ASP A 58 -15.07 -14.50 -1.57
C ASP A 58 -14.20 -13.56 -2.44
N GLY A 59 -13.06 -14.07 -2.89
CA GLY A 59 -12.08 -13.26 -3.62
C GLY A 59 -11.24 -12.30 -2.77
N GLY A 60 -11.41 -12.25 -1.45
CA GLY A 60 -10.72 -11.32 -0.55
C GLY A 60 -9.22 -11.58 -0.34
N SER A 61 -8.67 -12.65 -0.90
CA SER A 61 -7.26 -13.04 -0.75
C SER A 61 -6.27 -12.00 -1.29
N TYR A 62 -6.69 -11.11 -2.19
CA TYR A 62 -5.84 -10.03 -2.68
C TYR A 62 -5.45 -9.05 -1.57
N TYR A 63 -6.31 -8.80 -0.57
CA TYR A 63 -5.93 -7.97 0.57
C TYR A 63 -4.86 -8.62 1.45
N GLN A 64 -4.86 -9.95 1.55
CA GLN A 64 -3.76 -10.66 2.20
C GLN A 64 -2.44 -10.43 1.45
N ALA A 65 -2.46 -10.56 0.12
CA ALA A 65 -1.28 -10.33 -0.72
C ALA A 65 -0.79 -8.87 -0.66
N LEU A 66 -1.71 -7.88 -0.75
CA LEU A 66 -1.37 -6.45 -0.63
C LEU A 66 -0.82 -6.08 0.75
N THR A 67 -1.32 -6.70 1.81
CA THR A 67 -0.83 -6.42 3.16
C THR A 67 0.57 -7.02 3.37
N LEU A 68 0.80 -8.24 2.91
CA LEU A 68 2.15 -8.84 2.91
C LEU A 68 3.13 -7.99 2.08
N PHE A 69 2.69 -7.52 0.89
CA PHE A 69 3.45 -6.61 0.04
C PHE A 69 3.84 -5.33 0.80
N ARG A 70 2.88 -4.69 1.48
CA ARG A 70 3.13 -3.45 2.24
C ARG A 70 4.24 -3.60 3.26
N PHE A 71 4.40 -4.79 3.83
CA PHE A 71 5.38 -5.09 4.88
C PHE A 71 6.61 -5.88 4.39
N GLY A 72 6.77 -6.06 3.07
CA GLY A 72 7.98 -6.66 2.49
C GLY A 72 8.08 -8.19 2.65
N TYR A 73 6.98 -8.90 2.94
CA TYR A 73 6.95 -10.36 3.05
C TYR A 73 6.84 -11.02 1.68
N PHE A 74 7.88 -10.85 0.85
CA PHE A 74 7.83 -11.22 -0.56
C PHE A 74 7.82 -12.74 -0.79
N GLU A 75 8.56 -13.49 0.00
CA GLU A 75 8.57 -14.96 -0.08
C GLU A 75 7.20 -15.53 0.26
N GLU A 76 6.56 -15.03 1.32
CA GLU A 76 5.22 -15.45 1.72
C GLU A 76 4.16 -15.11 0.65
N ILE A 77 4.32 -13.99 -0.07
CA ILE A 77 3.44 -13.69 -1.22
C ILE A 77 3.60 -14.76 -2.29
N LEU A 78 4.83 -15.18 -2.61
CA LEU A 78 5.07 -16.20 -3.63
C LEU A 78 4.49 -17.58 -3.26
N GLU A 79 4.38 -17.89 -1.98
CA GLU A 79 3.79 -19.12 -1.47
C GLU A 79 2.26 -19.13 -1.48
N LEU A 80 1.59 -17.96 -1.58
CA LEU A 80 0.13 -17.91 -1.63
C LEU A 80 -0.40 -18.63 -2.89
N ASP A 81 -1.42 -19.47 -2.74
CA ASP A 81 -2.02 -20.30 -3.82
C ASP A 81 -3.52 -20.00 -4.07
N ASN A 82 -4.17 -19.28 -3.16
CA ASN A 82 -5.59 -18.95 -3.18
C ASN A 82 -5.91 -17.77 -4.11
N THR A 83 -5.61 -17.92 -5.38
CA THR A 83 -5.81 -16.89 -6.42
C THR A 83 -7.27 -16.45 -6.51
N PRO A 84 -7.56 -15.13 -6.36
CA PRO A 84 -8.94 -14.64 -6.44
C PRO A 84 -9.49 -14.61 -7.85
N GLU A 85 -10.82 -14.67 -7.96
CA GLU A 85 -11.55 -14.41 -9.20
C GLU A 85 -11.92 -12.92 -9.33
N GLY A 86 -12.28 -12.50 -10.55
CA GLY A 86 -12.64 -11.12 -10.87
C GLY A 86 -11.45 -10.26 -11.33
N ALA A 87 -11.72 -9.26 -12.17
CA ALA A 87 -10.70 -8.47 -12.83
C ALA A 87 -9.80 -7.70 -11.82
N ILE A 88 -10.42 -6.97 -10.88
CA ILE A 88 -9.68 -6.15 -9.91
C ILE A 88 -8.98 -7.02 -8.85
N PRO A 89 -9.65 -7.94 -8.14
CA PRO A 89 -8.99 -8.81 -7.18
C PRO A 89 -7.81 -9.58 -7.80
N ARG A 90 -8.01 -10.12 -9.01
CA ARG A 90 -6.96 -10.83 -9.73
C ARG A 90 -5.80 -9.94 -10.13
N GLY A 91 -6.08 -8.72 -10.60
CA GLY A 91 -5.04 -7.75 -10.97
C GLY A 91 -4.21 -7.28 -9.77
N LEU A 92 -4.84 -7.06 -8.62
CA LEU A 92 -4.14 -6.71 -7.37
C LEU A 92 -3.30 -7.88 -6.83
N TRP A 93 -3.79 -9.08 -6.97
CA TRP A 93 -3.02 -10.30 -6.69
C TRP A 93 -1.82 -10.44 -7.63
N ASP A 94 -2.03 -10.29 -8.93
CA ASP A 94 -0.97 -10.37 -9.95
C ASP A 94 0.09 -9.28 -9.72
N PHE A 95 -0.32 -8.06 -9.31
CA PHE A 95 0.60 -7.00 -8.88
C PHE A 95 1.49 -7.46 -7.72
N SER A 96 0.89 -7.98 -6.65
CA SER A 96 1.64 -8.43 -5.47
C SER A 96 2.63 -9.54 -5.81
N LYS A 97 2.22 -10.52 -6.62
CA LYS A 97 3.09 -11.59 -7.13
C LYS A 97 4.22 -11.06 -8.00
N GLY A 98 3.91 -10.11 -8.91
CA GLY A 98 4.90 -9.48 -9.78
C GLY A 98 5.93 -8.68 -9.01
N TYR A 99 5.50 -7.91 -8.03
CA TYR A 99 6.40 -7.13 -7.18
C TYR A 99 7.30 -8.05 -6.33
N ALA A 100 6.72 -9.08 -5.72
CA ALA A 100 7.47 -10.09 -4.97
C ALA A 100 8.51 -10.81 -5.84
N SER A 101 8.14 -11.17 -7.08
CA SER A 101 9.08 -11.77 -8.05
C SER A 101 10.25 -10.83 -8.37
N LEU A 102 9.98 -9.53 -8.57
CA LEU A 102 11.03 -8.54 -8.80
C LEU A 102 12.00 -8.45 -7.61
N ARG A 103 11.46 -8.38 -6.38
CA ARG A 103 12.25 -8.23 -5.16
C ARG A 103 13.05 -9.49 -4.79
N THR A 104 12.64 -10.66 -5.28
CA THR A 104 13.36 -11.93 -5.14
C THR A 104 14.27 -12.27 -6.34
N GLY A 105 14.39 -11.34 -7.29
CA GLY A 105 15.35 -11.43 -8.40
C GLY A 105 14.83 -12.08 -9.69
N ASP A 106 13.55 -12.39 -9.78
CA ASP A 106 12.92 -12.92 -11.01
C ASP A 106 12.17 -11.82 -11.77
N GLU A 107 12.93 -10.97 -12.46
CA GLU A 107 12.38 -9.90 -13.30
C GLU A 107 11.51 -10.43 -14.45
N GLY A 108 11.85 -11.61 -15.00
CA GLY A 108 11.07 -12.22 -16.08
C GLY A 108 9.64 -12.49 -15.66
N THR A 109 9.46 -13.12 -14.51
CA THR A 109 8.14 -13.36 -13.90
C THR A 109 7.46 -12.06 -13.49
N ALA A 110 8.19 -11.07 -12.97
CA ALA A 110 7.64 -9.75 -12.64
C ALA A 110 7.03 -9.07 -13.87
N ARG A 111 7.72 -9.07 -15.01
CA ARG A 111 7.22 -8.51 -16.28
C ARG A 111 6.02 -9.28 -16.82
N TRP A 112 5.97 -10.59 -16.65
CA TRP A 112 4.81 -11.39 -17.03
C TRP A 112 3.57 -10.97 -16.22
N TYR A 113 3.70 -10.82 -14.90
CA TYR A 113 2.62 -10.32 -14.05
C TYR A 113 2.21 -8.89 -14.39
N LEU A 114 3.18 -7.99 -14.62
CA LEU A 114 2.91 -6.61 -15.04
C LEU A 114 2.02 -6.55 -16.29
N ASN A 115 2.32 -7.37 -17.30
CA ASN A 115 1.51 -7.42 -18.52
C ASN A 115 0.07 -7.84 -18.24
N ARG A 116 -0.16 -8.75 -17.30
CA ARG A 116 -1.49 -9.17 -16.88
C ARG A 116 -2.24 -8.06 -16.15
N VAL A 117 -1.56 -7.33 -15.25
CA VAL A 117 -2.14 -6.17 -14.57
C VAL A 117 -2.55 -5.11 -15.58
N LYS A 118 -1.70 -4.79 -16.57
CA LYS A 118 -2.00 -3.84 -17.65
C LYS A 118 -3.20 -4.28 -18.50
N GLN A 119 -3.25 -5.55 -18.88
CA GLN A 119 -4.41 -6.10 -19.59
C GLN A 119 -5.70 -5.98 -18.77
N GLY A 120 -5.62 -6.19 -17.45
CA GLY A 120 -6.74 -5.97 -16.54
C GLY A 120 -7.16 -4.50 -16.46
N ALA A 121 -6.22 -3.56 -16.48
CA ALA A 121 -6.51 -2.13 -16.51
C ALA A 121 -7.19 -1.69 -17.82
N GLU A 122 -6.70 -2.17 -18.97
CA GLU A 122 -7.19 -1.79 -20.30
C GLU A 122 -8.53 -2.45 -20.66
N GLY A 123 -8.70 -3.72 -20.31
CA GLY A 123 -9.86 -4.53 -20.70
C GLY A 123 -10.87 -4.81 -19.59
N GLY A 124 -10.55 -4.45 -18.35
CA GLY A 124 -11.40 -4.76 -17.19
C GLY A 124 -12.63 -3.86 -17.10
N THR A 125 -13.80 -4.49 -17.09
CA THR A 125 -15.09 -3.79 -16.89
C THR A 125 -15.54 -3.76 -15.43
N GLY A 126 -14.71 -4.26 -14.50
CA GLY A 126 -15.02 -4.35 -13.07
C GLY A 126 -14.99 -3.00 -12.37
N VAL A 127 -15.78 -2.90 -11.33
CA VAL A 127 -15.78 -1.76 -10.39
C VAL A 127 -15.69 -2.33 -8.97
N ILE A 128 -14.81 -1.78 -8.15
CA ILE A 128 -14.74 -2.07 -6.71
C ILE A 128 -15.02 -0.79 -5.94
N ARG A 129 -16.07 -0.80 -5.11
CA ARG A 129 -16.44 0.32 -4.23
C ARG A 129 -16.55 1.69 -4.95
N GLY A 130 -16.99 1.68 -6.20
CA GLY A 130 -17.10 2.88 -7.04
C GLY A 130 -15.88 3.17 -7.91
N HIS A 131 -14.76 2.47 -7.72
CA HIS A 131 -13.53 2.69 -8.47
C HIS A 131 -13.43 1.72 -9.66
N PRO A 132 -13.21 2.21 -10.89
CA PRO A 132 -13.08 1.36 -12.07
C PRO A 132 -11.74 0.60 -12.08
N ALA A 133 -11.75 -0.58 -12.71
CA ALA A 133 -10.55 -1.41 -12.87
C ALA A 133 -9.38 -0.63 -13.50
N ALA A 134 -9.66 0.20 -14.49
CA ALA A 134 -8.65 1.03 -15.15
C ALA A 134 -7.87 1.92 -14.17
N SER A 135 -8.55 2.54 -13.19
CA SER A 135 -7.90 3.38 -12.18
C SER A 135 -7.09 2.53 -11.19
N ILE A 136 -7.74 1.57 -10.53
CA ILE A 136 -7.09 0.77 -9.48
C ILE A 136 -5.90 -0.03 -10.03
N LEU A 137 -6.07 -0.71 -11.16
CA LEU A 137 -4.99 -1.50 -11.75
C LEU A 137 -3.96 -0.63 -12.46
N GLY A 138 -4.34 0.55 -12.95
CA GLY A 138 -3.40 1.55 -13.47
C GLY A 138 -2.44 2.06 -12.40
N ILE A 139 -2.95 2.34 -11.19
CA ILE A 139 -2.16 2.74 -10.02
C ILE A 139 -1.09 1.67 -9.71
N VAL A 140 -1.50 0.43 -9.49
CA VAL A 140 -0.54 -0.62 -9.11
C VAL A 140 0.38 -1.04 -10.27
N ALA A 141 -0.08 -0.91 -11.52
CA ALA A 141 0.78 -1.11 -12.69
C ALA A 141 1.90 -0.06 -12.75
N SER A 142 1.61 1.21 -12.43
CA SER A 142 2.61 2.27 -12.40
C SER A 142 3.69 2.00 -11.35
N ILE A 143 3.32 1.47 -10.19
CA ILE A 143 4.26 1.09 -9.14
C ILE A 143 5.17 -0.06 -9.63
N LEU A 144 4.60 -1.16 -10.11
CA LEU A 144 5.39 -2.32 -10.53
C LEU A 144 6.30 -2.00 -11.73
N GLU A 145 5.79 -1.29 -12.72
CA GLU A 145 6.61 -0.88 -13.87
C GLU A 145 7.68 0.12 -13.47
N GLY A 146 7.34 1.09 -12.60
CA GLY A 146 8.30 2.04 -12.05
C GLY A 146 9.46 1.34 -11.34
N GLU A 147 9.19 0.33 -10.53
CA GLU A 147 10.22 -0.44 -9.85
C GLU A 147 11.06 -1.29 -10.80
N ILE A 148 10.46 -1.85 -11.84
CA ILE A 148 11.20 -2.55 -12.90
C ILE A 148 12.12 -1.58 -13.65
N LEU A 149 11.67 -0.36 -13.94
CA LEU A 149 12.48 0.69 -14.58
C LEU A 149 13.64 1.11 -13.67
N ARG A 150 13.38 1.33 -12.37
CA ARG A 150 14.42 1.64 -11.37
C ARG A 150 15.47 0.55 -11.29
N ALA A 151 15.07 -0.71 -11.20
CA ALA A 151 15.98 -1.86 -11.16
C ALA A 151 16.91 -1.91 -12.39
N ASN A 152 16.49 -1.34 -13.52
CA ASN A 152 17.26 -1.25 -14.77
C ASN A 152 17.96 0.12 -14.96
N GLY A 153 17.99 0.98 -13.95
CA GLY A 153 18.67 2.29 -13.98
C GLY A 153 17.92 3.38 -14.74
N ASN A 154 16.66 3.15 -15.12
CA ASN A 154 15.83 4.10 -15.87
C ASN A 154 15.00 4.99 -14.92
N ILE A 155 15.67 5.67 -14.00
CA ILE A 155 15.04 6.39 -12.89
C ILE A 155 14.10 7.52 -13.37
N ARG A 156 14.43 8.24 -14.46
CA ARG A 156 13.59 9.32 -14.95
C ARG A 156 12.27 8.81 -15.52
N GLU A 157 12.32 7.74 -16.30
CA GLU A 157 11.12 7.10 -16.85
C GLU A 157 10.24 6.52 -15.72
N ALA A 158 10.88 6.00 -14.66
CA ALA A 158 10.17 5.53 -13.47
C ALA A 158 9.42 6.68 -12.77
N ILE A 159 10.07 7.84 -12.58
CA ILE A 159 9.45 9.03 -11.99
C ILE A 159 8.24 9.47 -12.81
N ASP A 160 8.41 9.64 -14.16
CA ASP A 160 7.32 10.06 -15.06
C ASP A 160 6.11 9.10 -14.99
N LEU A 161 6.37 7.82 -14.77
CA LEU A 161 5.33 6.81 -14.65
C LEU A 161 4.65 6.82 -13.28
N LEU A 162 5.42 6.99 -12.22
CA LEU A 162 4.88 7.11 -10.86
C LEU A 162 4.06 8.39 -10.67
N GLU A 163 4.42 9.50 -11.34
CA GLU A 163 3.59 10.71 -11.39
C GLU A 163 2.21 10.45 -12.00
N LYS A 164 2.14 9.68 -13.10
CA LYS A 164 0.86 9.26 -13.68
C LYS A 164 0.07 8.36 -12.72
N GLY A 165 0.77 7.52 -11.95
CA GLY A 165 0.16 6.73 -10.89
C GLY A 165 -0.48 7.60 -9.80
N VAL A 166 0.19 8.67 -9.39
CA VAL A 166 -0.33 9.68 -8.46
C VAL A 166 -1.56 10.39 -9.04
N GLU A 167 -1.54 10.78 -10.33
CA GLU A 167 -2.71 11.39 -10.97
C GLU A 167 -3.93 10.46 -10.97
N LEU A 168 -3.72 9.15 -11.17
CA LEU A 168 -4.80 8.15 -11.08
C LEU A 168 -5.32 7.98 -9.65
N GLU A 169 -4.42 8.00 -8.65
CA GLU A 169 -4.77 7.91 -7.22
C GLU A 169 -5.57 9.12 -6.78
N ASP A 170 -5.14 10.35 -7.15
CA ASP A 170 -5.84 11.60 -6.85
C ASP A 170 -7.21 11.70 -7.54
N GLY A 171 -7.40 10.97 -8.63
CA GLY A 171 -8.68 10.87 -9.33
C GLY A 171 -9.69 9.90 -8.72
N LEU A 172 -9.31 9.15 -7.67
CA LEU A 172 -10.24 8.26 -6.99
C LEU A 172 -11.31 9.06 -6.23
N VAL A 173 -12.50 8.47 -6.14
CA VAL A 173 -13.57 9.07 -5.33
C VAL A 173 -13.37 8.71 -3.86
N TYR A 174 -14.02 9.50 -2.97
CA TYR A 174 -13.99 9.21 -1.53
C TYR A 174 -14.46 7.78 -1.22
N ASP A 175 -13.71 7.10 -0.35
CA ASP A 175 -14.01 5.75 0.14
C ASP A 175 -13.53 5.57 1.59
N GLU A 176 -14.15 4.67 2.35
CA GLU A 176 -13.80 4.35 3.75
C GLU A 176 -13.71 2.82 3.98
N PRO A 177 -12.49 2.32 4.17
CA PRO A 177 -11.21 2.95 3.92
C PRO A 177 -10.93 3.00 2.42
N GLU A 178 -9.85 3.65 2.02
CA GLU A 178 -9.36 3.63 0.65
C GLU A 178 -9.10 2.20 0.15
N PRO A 179 -9.22 1.95 -1.16
CA PRO A 179 -9.10 0.61 -1.72
C PRO A 179 -7.69 0.01 -1.63
N LEU A 180 -6.65 0.87 -1.49
CA LEU A 180 -5.25 0.47 -1.33
C LEU A 180 -4.74 0.93 0.04
N ASN A 181 -4.03 0.07 0.74
CA ASN A 181 -3.46 0.37 2.06
C ASN A 181 -2.05 0.98 1.99
N PHE A 182 -1.76 1.65 0.89
CA PHE A 182 -0.52 2.38 0.59
C PHE A 182 -0.79 3.44 -0.48
N SER A 183 0.05 4.49 -0.54
CA SER A 183 -0.01 5.52 -1.59
C SER A 183 1.14 5.37 -2.58
N VAL A 184 0.89 5.67 -3.86
CA VAL A 184 1.93 5.75 -4.91
C VAL A 184 2.99 6.78 -4.54
N ARG A 185 2.63 7.81 -3.78
CA ARG A 185 3.56 8.86 -3.32
C ARG A 185 4.73 8.31 -2.52
N HIS A 186 4.59 7.13 -1.88
CA HIS A 186 5.72 6.50 -1.20
C HIS A 186 6.81 6.07 -2.20
N TRP A 187 6.44 5.50 -3.36
CA TRP A 187 7.38 5.11 -4.42
C TRP A 187 7.91 6.31 -5.18
N LEU A 188 7.06 7.29 -5.49
CA LEU A 188 7.48 8.52 -6.17
C LEU A 188 8.50 9.29 -5.33
N GLY A 189 8.23 9.47 -4.04
CA GLY A 189 9.15 10.16 -3.14
C GLY A 189 10.50 9.47 -3.01
N ASP A 190 10.51 8.14 -2.91
CA ASP A 190 11.74 7.33 -2.83
C ASP A 190 12.53 7.38 -4.17
N ALA A 191 11.84 7.32 -5.30
CA ALA A 191 12.47 7.47 -6.63
C ALA A 191 13.08 8.87 -6.85
N LEU A 192 12.40 9.92 -6.37
CA LEU A 192 12.93 11.30 -6.41
C LEU A 192 14.17 11.46 -5.54
N LEU A 193 14.21 10.84 -4.34
CA LEU A 193 15.41 10.81 -3.50
C LEU A 193 16.57 10.10 -4.20
N GLU A 194 16.33 8.96 -4.82
CA GLU A 194 17.33 8.23 -5.62
C GLU A 194 17.88 9.10 -6.77
N ALA A 195 17.02 9.92 -7.39
CA ALA A 195 17.41 10.84 -8.46
C ALA A 195 18.12 12.12 -7.98
N GLY A 196 18.20 12.35 -6.65
CA GLY A 196 18.73 13.58 -6.05
C GLY A 196 17.79 14.79 -6.17
N GLU A 197 16.50 14.54 -6.41
CA GLU A 197 15.46 15.55 -6.51
C GLU A 197 14.78 15.81 -5.16
N ASP A 198 15.60 16.03 -4.12
CA ASP A 198 15.21 16.03 -2.72
C ASP A 198 14.11 17.04 -2.37
N ALA A 199 14.08 18.20 -3.03
CA ALA A 199 13.05 19.21 -2.81
C ALA A 199 11.67 18.72 -3.29
N ARG A 200 11.62 18.09 -4.46
CA ARG A 200 10.38 17.49 -5.00
C ARG A 200 9.91 16.30 -4.15
N ALA A 201 10.85 15.45 -3.69
CA ALA A 201 10.53 14.36 -2.76
C ALA A 201 9.84 14.88 -1.51
N ALA A 202 10.38 15.96 -0.91
CA ALA A 202 9.76 16.59 0.27
C ALA A 202 8.35 17.14 -0.03
N GLU A 203 8.10 17.68 -1.22
CA GLU A 203 6.77 18.16 -1.63
C GLU A 203 5.78 16.99 -1.78
N VAL A 204 6.21 15.88 -2.37
CA VAL A 204 5.41 14.66 -2.53
C VAL A 204 4.99 14.07 -1.18
N TYR A 205 5.94 13.92 -0.25
CA TYR A 205 5.61 13.41 1.10
C TYR A 205 4.72 14.37 1.89
N ARG A 206 4.93 15.69 1.76
CA ARG A 206 4.03 16.68 2.39
C ARG A 206 2.62 16.65 1.80
N ALA A 207 2.49 16.36 0.51
CA ALA A 207 1.18 16.20 -0.14
C ALA A 207 0.46 14.98 0.45
N GLU A 208 1.14 13.86 0.57
CA GLU A 208 0.56 12.64 1.15
C GLU A 208 0.15 12.84 2.62
N LEU A 209 0.99 13.52 3.41
CA LEU A 209 0.70 13.82 4.82
C LEU A 209 -0.48 14.78 5.05
N LYS A 210 -1.01 15.47 4.02
CA LYS A 210 -2.25 16.23 4.13
C LYS A 210 -3.46 15.31 4.15
N ASP A 211 -3.41 14.22 3.39
CA ASP A 211 -4.49 13.24 3.28
C ASP A 211 -4.38 12.20 4.40
N HIS A 212 -3.16 11.77 4.73
CA HIS A 212 -2.87 10.80 5.79
C HIS A 212 -1.94 11.40 6.87
N PRO A 213 -2.43 12.30 7.72
CA PRO A 213 -1.64 12.87 8.82
C PRO A 213 -1.05 11.77 9.70
N HIS A 214 0.21 11.94 10.07
CA HIS A 214 0.98 11.00 10.91
C HIS A 214 1.26 9.62 10.27
N ASN A 215 1.17 9.49 8.93
CA ASN A 215 1.64 8.30 8.23
C ASN A 215 3.16 8.17 8.39
N GLY A 216 3.62 7.16 9.14
CA GLY A 216 5.04 6.99 9.46
C GLY A 216 5.92 6.75 8.23
N TRP A 217 5.40 6.11 7.19
CA TRP A 217 6.14 5.90 5.93
C TRP A 217 6.49 7.23 5.26
N SER A 218 5.52 8.14 5.18
CA SER A 218 5.73 9.48 4.61
C SER A 218 6.54 10.39 5.52
N LEU A 219 6.39 10.28 6.84
CA LEU A 219 7.23 11.03 7.78
C LEU A 219 8.70 10.66 7.64
N LEU A 220 9.03 9.36 7.57
CA LEU A 220 10.41 8.92 7.36
C LEU A 220 10.95 9.38 6.01
N GLY A 221 10.16 9.27 4.94
CA GLY A 221 10.55 9.76 3.62
C GLY A 221 10.79 11.27 3.60
N LEU A 222 9.94 12.05 4.27
CA LEU A 222 10.09 13.50 4.41
C LEU A 222 11.35 13.88 5.22
N GLU A 223 11.61 13.16 6.32
CA GLU A 223 12.85 13.34 7.08
C GLU A 223 14.09 13.18 6.19
N HIS A 224 14.15 12.08 5.43
CA HIS A 224 15.26 11.81 4.50
C HIS A 224 15.40 12.93 3.45
N ALA A 225 14.29 13.37 2.87
CA ALA A 225 14.29 14.44 1.87
C ALA A 225 14.76 15.79 2.45
N LEU A 226 14.44 16.09 3.69
CA LEU A 226 14.90 17.31 4.37
C LEU A 226 16.38 17.24 4.74
N ARG A 227 16.85 16.08 5.23
CA ARG A 227 18.29 15.88 5.54
C ARG A 227 19.15 16.00 4.28
N ALA A 228 18.72 15.41 3.17
CA ALA A 228 19.42 15.51 1.88
C ALA A 228 19.53 16.98 1.40
N GLN A 229 18.56 17.84 1.76
CA GLN A 229 18.61 19.28 1.49
C GLN A 229 19.42 20.08 2.51
N GLY A 230 19.99 19.46 3.56
CA GLY A 230 20.68 20.14 4.66
C GLY A 230 19.74 20.92 5.59
N LYS A 231 18.44 20.62 5.60
CA LYS A 231 17.42 21.25 6.46
C LYS A 231 17.28 20.49 7.78
N ASP A 232 18.38 20.33 8.49
CA ASP A 232 18.48 19.47 9.67
C ASP A 232 17.47 19.81 10.76
N GLN A 233 17.22 21.10 11.01
CA GLN A 233 16.26 21.52 12.04
C GLN A 233 14.82 21.09 11.70
N GLU A 234 14.41 21.20 10.43
CA GLU A 234 13.09 20.72 9.98
C GLU A 234 13.05 19.19 10.02
N ALA A 235 14.12 18.51 9.60
CA ALA A 235 14.23 17.06 9.65
C ALA A 235 14.11 16.53 11.08
N ASP A 236 14.74 17.17 12.08
CA ASP A 236 14.62 16.78 13.49
C ASP A 236 13.19 16.93 14.02
N GLN A 237 12.44 17.92 13.56
CA GLN A 237 11.03 18.07 13.92
C GLN A 237 10.18 16.92 13.34
N VAL A 238 10.37 16.61 12.04
CA VAL A 238 9.68 15.50 11.37
C VAL A 238 10.07 14.15 11.99
N HIS A 239 11.34 13.98 12.37
CA HIS A 239 11.79 12.78 13.07
C HIS A 239 11.06 12.59 14.41
N ALA A 240 10.89 13.64 15.20
CA ALA A 240 10.14 13.57 16.45
C ALA A 240 8.67 13.20 16.23
N GLU A 241 8.05 13.68 15.14
CA GLU A 241 6.70 13.27 14.75
C GLU A 241 6.65 11.80 14.31
N PHE A 242 7.67 11.36 13.56
CA PHE A 242 7.82 9.96 13.18
C PHE A 242 7.93 9.04 14.40
N GLU A 243 8.78 9.36 15.37
CA GLU A 243 8.93 8.56 16.59
C GLU A 243 7.61 8.41 17.37
N VAL A 244 6.81 9.47 17.46
CA VAL A 244 5.49 9.43 18.09
C VAL A 244 4.52 8.58 17.30
N SER A 245 4.48 8.76 15.98
CA SER A 245 3.58 8.03 15.09
C SER A 245 3.92 6.54 15.03
N TRP A 246 5.22 6.22 15.05
CA TRP A 246 5.74 4.85 14.92
C TRP A 246 5.95 4.13 16.26
N ALA A 247 5.59 4.77 17.39
CA ALA A 247 5.82 4.23 18.74
C ALA A 247 5.13 2.87 19.00
N ARG A 248 4.12 2.50 18.20
CA ARG A 248 3.39 1.22 18.31
C ARG A 248 3.72 0.26 17.18
N ALA A 249 4.55 0.66 16.23
CA ALA A 249 4.93 -0.18 15.11
C ALA A 249 5.72 -1.41 15.59
N ASP A 250 5.47 -2.53 14.95
CA ASP A 250 6.20 -3.80 15.15
C ASP A 250 7.13 -4.11 13.98
N VAL A 251 7.25 -3.18 13.02
CA VAL A 251 8.12 -3.28 11.86
C VAL A 251 9.17 -2.17 11.85
N TYR A 252 10.37 -2.50 11.39
CA TYR A 252 11.43 -1.54 11.18
C TYR A 252 11.50 -1.15 9.70
N ILE A 253 11.42 0.15 9.41
CA ILE A 253 11.51 0.67 8.05
C ILE A 253 12.77 1.52 7.88
N ARG A 254 13.31 1.54 6.66
CA ARG A 254 14.51 2.31 6.29
C ARG A 254 14.23 3.39 5.24
N SER A 255 13.11 3.28 4.58
CA SER A 255 12.60 4.26 3.62
C SER A 255 11.07 4.24 3.63
N SER A 256 10.42 5.02 2.78
CA SER A 256 8.95 5.01 2.59
C SER A 256 8.42 3.73 1.93
N ILE A 257 9.32 2.86 1.45
CA ILE A 257 9.02 1.55 0.82
C ILE A 257 9.99 0.48 1.34
N PHE A 258 9.75 -0.82 0.98
CA PHE A 258 10.66 -1.93 1.23
C PHE A 258 11.50 -2.29 0.01
#